data_0b6db53639fd732e207463abd82b637a
#
_entry.id   0b6db53639fd732e207463abd82b637a
#
_cell.length_a   1.000
_cell.length_b   1.000
_cell.length_c   1.000
_cell.angle_alpha   90.00
_cell.angle_beta   90.00
_cell.angle_gamma   90.00
#
_symmetry.space_group_name_H-M   'P 1'
#
loop_
_entity.id
_entity.type
_entity.pdbx_description
1 polymer ?
#
loop_
_entity_poly.entity_id
_entity_poly.type
_entity_poly.pdbx_seq_one_letter_code
_entity_poly.pdbx_strand_id
1 'polypeptide(L)'
;MEAMTTAMGLNGLACRTHAPHVRKDPPMQFSSRLDRFGAEVFSALNARRVALEEQGRTIYNLSVGTPDFAPYTHVVEALTSAAADPQMWKYSLRDLPELKQAVCDYYARRFGVEGITPNMVASCNGTQEGVGHLGLALLNSGDTILVPDPCYPVFEAGAKIADAELAYYPLDAEHGFLPHVAGIDPAVADRAKYMIVSLPANPVGSVGNDALYDEIIAFAREHDLLIVHDNAYSDIVFDGPAGGSFLAHPGALEVGVEFFSLSKSFNVTGARIGFLVGRADVVAAFTKLRSQIDFGMFMPIQKAAIAALEGPLDQVEEQRLKYQERRDALCDGLERLGWQRPNAHGSMFVWVKLPGGRTDSMAFCEELMERAGVIVTPGASFGPHGEGYVRMALVLPPAGLAEAVAAIEKAGIFG
;
A
#
# COMPACT_ATOMS: atom_id res chain seq x y z
N MET A 1 -91.09 -3.08 -43.71
CA MET A 1 -90.53 -4.42 -43.54
C MET A 1 -89.30 -4.32 -42.67
N GLU A 2 -89.53 -4.66 -41.57
CA GLU A 2 -89.00 -4.70 -40.24
C GLU A 2 -87.66 -5.36 -40.21
N ALA A 3 -86.72 -4.72 -39.58
CA ALA A 3 -85.43 -5.33 -39.18
C ALA A 3 -85.31 -5.23 -37.64
N MET A 4 -85.31 -6.36 -37.00
CA MET A 4 -85.16 -6.52 -35.56
C MET A 4 -83.72 -6.16 -35.14
N THR A 5 -83.61 -5.26 -34.19
CA THR A 5 -82.35 -4.90 -33.55
C THR A 5 -82.26 -5.65 -32.23
N THR A 6 -81.32 -6.58 -32.15
CA THR A 6 -81.01 -7.32 -30.92
C THR A 6 -79.87 -6.61 -30.16
N ALA A 7 -80.23 -6.10 -28.99
CA ALA A 7 -79.26 -5.45 -28.06
C ALA A 7 -78.50 -6.52 -27.30
N MET A 8 -77.17 -6.58 -27.45
CA MET A 8 -76.27 -7.32 -26.60
C MET A 8 -75.75 -6.43 -25.46
N GLY A 9 -76.07 -6.83 -24.24
CA GLY A 9 -75.62 -6.17 -23.02
C GLY A 9 -74.16 -6.41 -22.77
N LEU A 10 -73.39 -5.34 -22.68
CA LEU A 10 -72.04 -5.31 -22.22
C LEU A 10 -72.00 -5.32 -20.70
N ASN A 11 -71.75 -6.50 -20.10
CA ASN A 11 -71.45 -6.60 -18.68
C ASN A 11 -70.11 -5.95 -18.39
N GLY A 12 -70.04 -4.98 -17.48
CA GLY A 12 -68.91 -4.26 -17.04
C GLY A 12 -67.88 -5.17 -16.36
N LEU A 13 -66.76 -5.32 -16.99
CA LEU A 13 -65.53 -5.83 -16.34
C LEU A 13 -64.93 -4.72 -15.48
N ALA A 14 -65.19 -4.77 -14.17
CA ALA A 14 -64.52 -3.93 -13.20
C ALA A 14 -63.04 -4.30 -13.19
N CYS A 15 -62.21 -3.46 -13.77
CA CYS A 15 -60.76 -3.52 -13.69
C CYS A 15 -60.37 -3.28 -12.22
N ARG A 16 -60.08 -4.38 -11.47
CA ARG A 16 -59.46 -4.28 -10.16
C ARG A 16 -58.04 -3.84 -10.36
N THR A 17 -57.77 -2.57 -10.16
CA THR A 17 -56.40 -2.05 -10.01
C THR A 17 -55.80 -2.64 -8.74
N HIS A 18 -54.97 -3.69 -8.90
CA HIS A 18 -54.10 -4.13 -7.87
C HIS A 18 -53.01 -3.05 -7.71
N ALA A 19 -53.13 -2.25 -6.65
CA ALA A 19 -52.03 -1.43 -6.21
C ALA A 19 -50.80 -2.37 -5.95
N PRO A 20 -49.61 -2.08 -6.48
CA PRO A 20 -48.47 -2.91 -6.18
C PRO A 20 -48.25 -2.84 -4.67
N HIS A 21 -48.36 -3.98 -3.98
CA HIS A 21 -47.84 -4.13 -2.64
C HIS A 21 -46.29 -3.93 -2.73
N VAL A 22 -45.85 -2.71 -2.50
CA VAL A 22 -44.43 -2.43 -2.21
C VAL A 22 -44.17 -3.12 -0.88
N ARG A 23 -43.66 -4.36 -0.95
CA ARG A 23 -43.02 -4.96 0.20
C ARG A 23 -41.87 -4.02 0.55
N LYS A 24 -41.97 -3.37 1.70
CA LYS A 24 -40.81 -2.80 2.37
C LYS A 24 -40.02 -3.99 2.90
N ASP A 25 -39.25 -4.60 2.02
CA ASP A 25 -38.26 -5.57 2.47
C ASP A 25 -37.34 -4.85 3.47
N PRO A 26 -36.95 -5.49 4.57
CA PRO A 26 -35.96 -4.91 5.49
C PRO A 26 -34.71 -4.56 4.66
N PRO A 27 -34.03 -3.46 4.96
CA PRO A 27 -32.82 -3.09 4.23
C PRO A 27 -31.87 -4.26 4.20
N MET A 28 -31.25 -4.51 3.04
CA MET A 28 -30.27 -5.58 2.88
C MET A 28 -29.22 -5.47 4.00
N GLN A 29 -28.98 -6.57 4.71
CA GLN A 29 -27.88 -6.65 5.68
C GLN A 29 -26.57 -6.94 4.94
N PHE A 30 -25.61 -6.05 5.09
CA PHE A 30 -24.26 -6.25 4.57
C PHE A 30 -23.44 -7.14 5.51
N SER A 31 -22.30 -7.64 5.02
CA SER A 31 -21.37 -8.43 5.85
C SER A 31 -20.84 -7.58 7.00
N SER A 32 -20.89 -8.11 8.22
CA SER A 32 -20.32 -7.47 9.42
C SER A 32 -18.79 -7.28 9.33
N ARG A 33 -18.13 -7.96 8.38
CA ARG A 33 -16.71 -7.71 8.11
C ARG A 33 -16.43 -6.28 7.67
N LEU A 34 -17.42 -5.62 7.02
CA LEU A 34 -17.28 -4.22 6.60
C LEU A 34 -17.21 -3.27 7.80
N ASP A 35 -17.83 -3.62 8.93
CA ASP A 35 -17.82 -2.82 10.16
C ASP A 35 -16.43 -2.76 10.81
N ARG A 36 -15.52 -3.69 10.42
CA ARG A 36 -14.12 -3.72 10.89
C ARG A 36 -13.24 -2.68 10.20
N PHE A 37 -13.71 -2.03 9.13
CA PHE A 37 -13.00 -0.97 8.42
C PHE A 37 -13.50 0.39 8.90
N GLY A 38 -12.56 1.26 9.30
CA GLY A 38 -12.88 2.63 9.72
C GLY A 38 -13.34 3.51 8.56
N ALA A 39 -13.87 4.71 8.88
CA ALA A 39 -14.21 5.71 7.88
C ALA A 39 -12.94 6.20 7.14
N GLU A 40 -13.10 6.53 5.86
CA GLU A 40 -12.01 7.07 5.04
C GLU A 40 -11.64 8.50 5.47
N VAL A 41 -10.64 8.64 6.35
CA VAL A 41 -10.08 9.93 6.78
C VAL A 41 -9.62 10.77 5.58
N PHE A 42 -9.04 10.11 4.57
CA PHE A 42 -8.58 10.76 3.34
C PHE A 42 -9.69 11.46 2.54
N SER A 43 -10.92 10.97 2.61
CA SER A 43 -12.06 11.57 1.91
C SER A 43 -12.43 12.94 2.46
N ALA A 44 -12.45 13.11 3.78
CA ALA A 44 -12.75 14.38 4.44
C ALA A 44 -11.64 15.43 4.17
N LEU A 45 -10.37 15.03 4.31
CA LEU A 45 -9.24 15.91 4.02
C LEU A 45 -9.24 16.35 2.54
N ASN A 46 -9.57 15.44 1.62
CA ASN A 46 -9.64 15.76 0.19
C ASN A 46 -10.78 16.73 -0.13
N ALA A 47 -11.96 16.56 0.46
CA ALA A 47 -13.07 17.48 0.28
C ALA A 47 -12.72 18.90 0.77
N ARG A 48 -12.02 19.00 1.91
CA ARG A 48 -11.56 20.29 2.44
C ARG A 48 -10.50 20.93 1.56
N ARG A 49 -9.55 20.13 1.04
CA ARG A 49 -8.55 20.60 0.06
C ARG A 49 -9.21 21.26 -1.14
N VAL A 50 -10.17 20.59 -1.78
CA VAL A 50 -10.89 21.14 -2.95
C VAL A 50 -11.55 22.47 -2.62
N ALA A 51 -12.21 22.59 -1.46
CA ALA A 51 -12.84 23.82 -1.04
C ALA A 51 -11.84 24.97 -0.84
N LEU A 52 -10.63 24.72 -0.39
CA LEU A 52 -9.58 25.74 -0.24
C LEU A 52 -8.99 26.17 -1.59
N GLU A 53 -8.81 25.22 -2.51
CA GLU A 53 -8.37 25.49 -3.89
C GLU A 53 -9.38 26.37 -4.64
N GLU A 54 -10.69 26.10 -4.49
CA GLU A 54 -11.77 26.90 -5.05
C GLU A 54 -11.80 28.35 -4.51
N GLN A 55 -11.26 28.57 -3.29
CA GLN A 55 -11.07 29.90 -2.71
C GLN A 55 -9.79 30.59 -3.21
N GLY A 56 -9.06 29.98 -4.15
CA GLY A 56 -7.82 30.52 -4.71
C GLY A 56 -6.59 30.39 -3.81
N ARG A 57 -6.62 29.52 -2.80
CA ARG A 57 -5.47 29.27 -1.92
C ARG A 57 -4.46 28.35 -2.59
N THR A 58 -3.19 28.65 -2.43
CA THR A 58 -2.11 27.72 -2.81
C THR A 58 -2.09 26.56 -1.82
N ILE A 59 -2.07 25.33 -2.34
CA ILE A 59 -2.05 24.11 -1.54
C ILE A 59 -0.81 23.29 -1.88
N TYR A 60 -0.08 22.89 -0.83
CA TYR A 60 1.06 21.97 -0.89
C TYR A 60 0.62 20.62 -0.35
N ASN A 61 0.29 19.69 -1.24
CA ASN A 61 -0.23 18.40 -0.83
C ASN A 61 0.91 17.37 -0.64
N LEU A 62 1.25 17.10 0.62
CA LEU A 62 2.25 16.11 1.04
C LEU A 62 1.59 14.86 1.69
N SER A 63 0.28 14.64 1.48
CA SER A 63 -0.43 13.51 2.12
C SER A 63 -0.37 12.22 1.30
N VAL A 64 -0.32 12.29 -0.03
CA VAL A 64 -0.43 11.14 -0.93
C VAL A 64 0.93 10.74 -1.50
N GLY A 65 1.33 9.49 -1.30
CA GLY A 65 2.57 8.93 -1.79
C GLY A 65 2.47 8.39 -3.22
N THR A 66 2.17 9.26 -4.19
CA THR A 66 2.24 8.90 -5.61
C THR A 66 3.45 9.56 -6.23
N PRO A 67 4.41 8.81 -6.83
CA PRO A 67 5.51 9.39 -7.57
C PRO A 67 5.01 10.37 -8.63
N ASP A 68 5.68 11.52 -8.74
CA ASP A 68 5.43 12.56 -9.74
C ASP A 68 6.35 12.43 -10.98
N PHE A 69 7.24 11.44 -10.96
CA PHE A 69 8.10 11.13 -12.10
C PHE A 69 7.35 10.36 -13.19
N ALA A 70 7.71 10.61 -14.44
CA ALA A 70 7.17 9.84 -15.56
C ALA A 70 7.66 8.38 -15.53
N PRO A 71 6.86 7.42 -16.00
CA PRO A 71 7.33 6.07 -16.27
C PRO A 71 8.50 6.09 -17.26
N TYR A 72 9.41 5.12 -17.17
CA TYR A 72 10.56 5.03 -18.06
C TYR A 72 10.13 4.70 -19.50
N THR A 73 10.78 5.34 -20.47
CA THR A 73 10.39 5.26 -21.90
C THR A 73 10.30 3.82 -22.40
N HIS A 74 11.29 2.97 -22.09
CA HIS A 74 11.30 1.57 -22.54
C HIS A 74 10.14 0.75 -21.96
N VAL A 75 9.65 1.10 -20.77
CA VAL A 75 8.47 0.47 -20.12
C VAL A 75 7.19 0.85 -20.87
N VAL A 76 7.06 2.16 -21.19
CA VAL A 76 5.92 2.68 -21.96
C VAL A 76 5.88 2.11 -23.38
N GLU A 77 7.02 2.03 -24.04
CA GLU A 77 7.16 1.43 -25.39
C GLU A 77 6.78 -0.05 -25.41
N ALA A 78 7.23 -0.83 -24.42
CA ALA A 78 6.86 -2.24 -24.30
C ALA A 78 5.35 -2.42 -24.08
N LEU A 79 4.73 -1.59 -23.23
CA LEU A 79 3.29 -1.59 -23.01
C LEU A 79 2.53 -1.29 -24.30
N THR A 80 2.92 -0.21 -24.98
CA THR A 80 2.23 0.27 -26.19
C THR A 80 2.35 -0.73 -27.32
N SER A 81 3.54 -1.29 -27.53
CA SER A 81 3.78 -2.33 -28.54
C SER A 81 2.96 -3.59 -28.27
N ALA A 82 2.94 -4.06 -27.03
CA ALA A 82 2.15 -5.22 -26.66
C ALA A 82 0.65 -4.96 -26.77
N ALA A 83 0.17 -3.77 -26.40
CA ALA A 83 -1.23 -3.41 -26.51
C ALA A 83 -1.72 -3.28 -27.96
N ALA A 84 -0.82 -3.07 -28.92
CA ALA A 84 -1.15 -3.08 -30.34
C ALA A 84 -1.36 -4.50 -30.93
N ASP A 85 -0.90 -5.54 -30.23
CA ASP A 85 -1.12 -6.94 -30.66
C ASP A 85 -2.46 -7.47 -30.14
N PRO A 86 -3.42 -7.82 -31.03
CA PRO A 86 -4.71 -8.38 -30.63
C PRO A 86 -4.62 -9.68 -29.81
N GLN A 87 -3.52 -10.42 -29.91
CA GLN A 87 -3.34 -11.66 -29.15
C GLN A 87 -3.14 -11.37 -27.65
N MET A 88 -2.62 -10.20 -27.32
CA MET A 88 -2.41 -9.76 -25.92
C MET A 88 -3.70 -9.34 -25.22
N TRP A 89 -4.85 -9.34 -25.89
CA TRP A 89 -6.16 -9.01 -25.33
C TRP A 89 -6.96 -10.25 -24.88
N LYS A 90 -6.39 -11.43 -25.03
CA LYS A 90 -7.00 -12.67 -24.56
C LYS A 90 -6.87 -12.79 -23.03
N TYR A 91 -7.70 -13.61 -22.43
CA TYR A 91 -7.55 -13.94 -21.00
C TYR A 91 -6.14 -14.47 -20.70
N SER A 92 -5.49 -13.84 -19.76
CA SER A 92 -4.27 -14.36 -19.14
C SER A 92 -4.70 -15.27 -17.99
N LEU A 93 -4.73 -16.57 -18.22
CA LEU A 93 -5.09 -17.54 -17.17
C LEU A 93 -3.94 -17.79 -16.18
N ARG A 94 -2.74 -17.37 -16.52
CA ARG A 94 -1.50 -17.50 -15.72
C ARG A 94 -0.55 -16.38 -16.10
N ASP A 95 0.38 -16.10 -15.19
CA ASP A 95 1.51 -15.25 -15.50
C ASP A 95 2.31 -15.81 -16.68
N LEU A 96 2.80 -14.92 -17.54
CA LEU A 96 3.71 -15.32 -18.63
C LEU A 96 4.97 -15.95 -18.03
N PRO A 97 5.44 -17.10 -18.58
CA PRO A 97 6.67 -17.75 -18.08
C PRO A 97 7.87 -16.80 -18.06
N GLU A 98 8.01 -15.95 -19.09
CA GLU A 98 9.06 -14.94 -19.19
C GLU A 98 8.95 -13.85 -18.10
N LEU A 99 7.74 -13.52 -17.64
CA LEU A 99 7.57 -12.58 -16.53
C LEU A 99 8.14 -13.16 -15.22
N LYS A 100 7.81 -14.42 -14.93
CA LYS A 100 8.32 -15.10 -13.74
C LYS A 100 9.83 -15.23 -13.77
N GLN A 101 10.39 -15.56 -14.93
CA GLN A 101 11.83 -15.62 -15.10
C GLN A 101 12.48 -14.24 -14.92
N ALA A 102 11.91 -13.17 -15.50
CA ALA A 102 12.41 -11.81 -15.34
C ALA A 102 12.44 -11.37 -13.86
N VAL A 103 11.46 -11.79 -13.05
CA VAL A 103 11.48 -11.55 -11.60
C VAL A 103 12.62 -12.32 -10.92
N CYS A 104 12.82 -13.60 -11.24
CA CYS A 104 13.93 -14.39 -10.70
C CYS A 104 15.28 -13.73 -11.01
N ASP A 105 15.48 -13.35 -12.27
CA ASP A 105 16.72 -12.74 -12.75
C ASP A 105 16.96 -11.35 -12.13
N TYR A 106 15.87 -10.58 -11.92
CA TYR A 106 15.93 -9.30 -11.23
C TYR A 106 16.37 -9.45 -9.78
N TYR A 107 15.79 -10.40 -9.04
CA TYR A 107 16.19 -10.67 -7.64
C TYR A 107 17.64 -11.10 -7.53
N ALA A 108 18.11 -11.97 -8.43
CA ALA A 108 19.53 -12.36 -8.47
C ALA A 108 20.44 -11.17 -8.81
N ARG A 109 20.10 -10.40 -9.85
CA ARG A 109 20.93 -9.28 -10.33
C ARG A 109 20.90 -8.07 -9.38
N ARG A 110 19.72 -7.72 -8.87
CA ARG A 110 19.52 -6.49 -8.08
C ARG A 110 19.80 -6.68 -6.61
N PHE A 111 19.34 -7.79 -6.05
CA PHE A 111 19.37 -8.04 -4.63
C PHE A 111 20.35 -9.15 -4.21
N GLY A 112 20.97 -9.84 -5.15
CA GLY A 112 21.86 -10.96 -4.85
C GLY A 112 21.15 -12.19 -4.29
N VAL A 113 19.85 -12.32 -4.50
CA VAL A 113 19.06 -13.45 -4.00
C VAL A 113 19.22 -14.64 -4.93
N GLU A 114 19.86 -15.68 -4.46
CA GLU A 114 20.01 -16.95 -5.18
C GLU A 114 18.89 -17.94 -4.81
N GLY A 115 18.58 -18.86 -5.72
CA GLY A 115 17.65 -19.98 -5.47
C GLY A 115 16.17 -19.68 -5.69
N ILE A 116 15.78 -18.46 -6.09
CA ILE A 116 14.42 -18.18 -6.52
C ILE A 116 14.15 -18.83 -7.86
N THR A 117 13.02 -19.55 -7.96
CA THR A 117 12.57 -20.25 -9.15
C THR A 117 11.17 -19.79 -9.54
N PRO A 118 10.73 -19.97 -10.82
CA PRO A 118 9.43 -19.46 -11.29
C PRO A 118 8.19 -19.92 -10.51
N ASN A 119 8.24 -21.05 -9.80
CA ASN A 119 7.16 -21.49 -8.91
C ASN A 119 7.13 -20.76 -7.56
N MET A 120 8.15 -19.97 -7.26
CA MET A 120 8.25 -19.08 -6.09
C MET A 120 7.82 -17.65 -6.41
N VAL A 121 7.22 -17.40 -7.59
CA VAL A 121 6.81 -16.08 -8.07
C VAL A 121 5.35 -16.09 -8.49
N ALA A 122 4.56 -15.13 -8.01
CA ALA A 122 3.21 -14.83 -8.50
C ALA A 122 3.04 -13.31 -8.66
N SER A 123 2.42 -12.86 -9.76
CA SER A 123 2.04 -11.45 -9.89
C SER A 123 0.82 -11.13 -9.03
N CYS A 124 0.60 -9.84 -8.73
CA CYS A 124 -0.61 -9.31 -8.10
C CYS A 124 -0.97 -7.93 -8.68
N ASN A 125 -2.24 -7.54 -8.59
CA ASN A 125 -2.72 -6.24 -9.09
C ASN A 125 -2.30 -5.08 -8.16
N GLY A 126 -0.99 -4.97 -7.95
CA GLY A 126 -0.33 -4.16 -6.94
C GLY A 126 -0.28 -4.87 -5.60
N THR A 127 0.76 -4.59 -4.81
CA THR A 127 1.01 -5.28 -3.53
C THR A 127 -0.10 -5.07 -2.51
N GLN A 128 -0.86 -3.97 -2.60
CA GLN A 128 -2.02 -3.75 -1.74
C GLN A 128 -3.09 -4.84 -1.90
N GLU A 129 -3.43 -5.20 -3.13
CA GLU A 129 -4.36 -6.30 -3.41
C GLU A 129 -3.75 -7.63 -2.97
N GLY A 130 -2.45 -7.81 -3.24
CA GLY A 130 -1.73 -9.01 -2.86
C GLY A 130 -1.77 -9.29 -1.35
N VAL A 131 -1.48 -8.29 -0.52
CA VAL A 131 -1.55 -8.41 0.95
C VAL A 131 -2.96 -8.73 1.42
N GLY A 132 -3.98 -8.08 0.85
CA GLY A 132 -5.39 -8.35 1.17
C GLY A 132 -5.79 -9.79 0.86
N HIS A 133 -5.42 -10.30 -0.31
CA HIS A 133 -5.73 -11.67 -0.73
C HIS A 133 -4.88 -12.73 -0.04
N LEU A 134 -3.65 -12.40 0.38
CA LEU A 134 -2.82 -13.35 1.12
C LEU A 134 -3.50 -13.80 2.42
N GLY A 135 -4.14 -12.87 3.13
CA GLY A 135 -4.93 -13.22 4.32
C GLY A 135 -6.02 -14.25 4.02
N LEU A 136 -6.77 -14.09 2.94
CA LEU A 136 -7.78 -15.07 2.52
C LEU A 136 -7.20 -16.45 2.13
N ALA A 137 -5.95 -16.48 1.66
CA ALA A 137 -5.28 -17.71 1.28
C ALA A 137 -4.74 -18.50 2.49
N LEU A 138 -4.36 -17.80 3.57
CA LEU A 138 -3.62 -18.39 4.69
C LEU A 138 -4.40 -18.47 6.00
N LEU A 139 -5.44 -17.62 6.20
CA LEU A 139 -6.11 -17.48 7.48
C LEU A 139 -7.51 -18.09 7.47
N ASN A 140 -7.86 -18.70 8.59
CA ASN A 140 -9.22 -19.02 8.98
C ASN A 140 -9.74 -18.00 10.00
N SER A 141 -11.07 -17.98 10.20
CA SER A 141 -11.68 -17.20 11.29
C SER A 141 -11.06 -17.58 12.64
N GLY A 142 -10.62 -16.58 13.40
CA GLY A 142 -9.97 -16.73 14.70
C GLY A 142 -8.46 -17.00 14.67
N ASP A 143 -7.84 -17.22 13.50
CA ASP A 143 -6.37 -17.22 13.40
C ASP A 143 -5.81 -15.82 13.76
N THR A 144 -4.59 -15.78 14.26
CA THR A 144 -3.93 -14.51 14.66
C THR A 144 -2.81 -14.16 13.70
N ILE A 145 -2.59 -12.86 13.45
CA ILE A 145 -1.40 -12.34 12.78
C ILE A 145 -0.73 -11.23 13.62
N LEU A 146 0.59 -11.07 13.43
CA LEU A 146 1.36 -9.96 14.00
C LEU A 146 1.46 -8.82 12.99
N VAL A 147 1.06 -7.62 13.40
CA VAL A 147 1.04 -6.40 12.56
C VAL A 147 1.79 -5.27 13.28
N PRO A 148 2.64 -4.51 12.58
CA PRO A 148 3.29 -3.35 13.20
C PRO A 148 2.29 -2.24 13.52
N ASP A 149 2.57 -1.42 14.53
CA ASP A 149 1.84 -0.21 14.86
C ASP A 149 2.83 0.92 15.21
N PRO A 150 2.87 2.03 14.43
CA PRO A 150 2.02 2.35 13.29
C PRO A 150 2.34 1.54 12.04
N CYS A 151 1.33 1.36 11.15
CA CYS A 151 1.51 0.62 9.90
C CYS A 151 0.69 1.18 8.74
N TYR A 152 1.01 0.75 7.53
CA TYR A 152 0.15 0.99 6.38
C TYR A 152 -1.17 0.22 6.54
N PRO A 153 -2.35 0.89 6.51
CA PRO A 153 -3.63 0.27 6.89
C PRO A 153 -4.01 -1.01 6.14
N VAL A 154 -3.45 -1.23 4.94
CA VAL A 154 -3.71 -2.45 4.17
C VAL A 154 -3.20 -3.72 4.86
N PHE A 155 -2.21 -3.62 5.76
CA PHE A 155 -1.65 -4.78 6.46
C PHE A 155 -2.68 -5.49 7.35
N GLU A 156 -3.66 -4.76 7.82
CA GLU A 156 -4.78 -5.31 8.60
C GLU A 156 -5.89 -5.90 7.71
N ALA A 157 -5.97 -5.45 6.43
CA ALA A 157 -7.12 -5.74 5.58
C ALA A 157 -7.30 -7.25 5.34
N GLY A 158 -6.23 -7.98 5.07
CA GLY A 158 -6.28 -9.44 4.85
C GLY A 158 -6.87 -10.19 6.03
N ALA A 159 -6.43 -9.85 7.25
CA ALA A 159 -6.96 -10.45 8.49
C ALA A 159 -8.41 -10.04 8.75
N LYS A 160 -8.74 -8.76 8.57
CA LYS A 160 -10.11 -8.24 8.75
C LYS A 160 -11.11 -8.96 7.81
N ILE A 161 -10.73 -9.16 6.54
CA ILE A 161 -11.56 -9.86 5.54
C ILE A 161 -11.68 -11.35 5.87
N ALA A 162 -10.59 -11.98 6.33
CA ALA A 162 -10.56 -13.39 6.71
C ALA A 162 -11.22 -13.68 8.07
N ASP A 163 -11.68 -12.64 8.79
CA ASP A 163 -12.22 -12.74 10.14
C ASP A 163 -11.20 -13.29 11.16
N ALA A 164 -9.94 -12.90 10.98
CA ALA A 164 -8.83 -13.25 11.86
C ALA A 164 -8.55 -12.12 12.87
N GLU A 165 -7.75 -12.44 13.89
CA GLU A 165 -7.37 -11.55 14.98
C GLU A 165 -6.07 -10.80 14.64
N LEU A 166 -6.01 -9.53 15.07
CA LEU A 166 -4.84 -8.67 14.93
C LEU A 166 -4.12 -8.56 16.27
N ALA A 167 -2.86 -8.94 16.32
CA ALA A 167 -1.97 -8.68 17.44
C ALA A 167 -0.90 -7.68 16.99
N TYR A 168 -0.79 -6.55 17.70
CA TYR A 168 0.10 -5.48 17.31
C TYR A 168 1.43 -5.57 18.03
N TYR A 169 2.51 -5.21 17.34
CA TYR A 169 3.80 -4.94 17.94
C TYR A 169 4.21 -3.49 17.63
N PRO A 170 4.74 -2.74 18.62
CA PRO A 170 5.00 -1.32 18.44
C PRO A 170 6.23 -1.06 17.58
N LEU A 171 6.16 -0.02 16.74
CA LEU A 171 7.29 0.64 16.15
C LEU A 171 7.47 2.00 16.83
N ASP A 172 8.38 2.10 17.77
CA ASP A 172 8.58 3.27 18.60
C ASP A 172 9.92 3.98 18.37
N ALA A 173 10.03 5.20 18.87
CA ALA A 173 11.23 6.01 18.70
C ALA A 173 12.44 5.48 19.49
N GLU A 174 12.22 4.71 20.56
CA GLU A 174 13.31 4.12 21.37
C GLU A 174 14.06 3.07 20.57
N HIS A 175 13.35 2.33 19.70
CA HIS A 175 13.91 1.32 18.80
C HIS A 175 14.08 1.83 17.36
N GLY A 176 14.09 3.17 17.15
CA GLY A 176 14.26 3.76 15.82
C GLY A 176 13.15 3.40 14.82
N PHE A 177 11.95 3.12 15.32
CA PHE A 177 10.80 2.64 14.57
C PHE A 177 11.08 1.35 13.77
N LEU A 178 11.93 0.48 14.31
CA LEU A 178 12.23 -0.85 13.77
C LEU A 178 11.50 -1.92 14.61
N PRO A 179 11.19 -3.09 14.04
CA PRO A 179 10.67 -4.22 14.79
C PRO A 179 11.62 -4.62 15.93
N HIS A 180 11.12 -4.66 17.17
CA HIS A 180 11.84 -5.18 18.34
C HIS A 180 11.22 -6.53 18.71
N VAL A 181 11.66 -7.60 18.01
CA VAL A 181 11.03 -8.93 18.14
C VAL A 181 11.16 -9.53 19.55
N ALA A 182 12.24 -9.22 20.28
CA ALA A 182 12.42 -9.65 21.66
C ALA A 182 11.37 -9.06 22.64
N GLY A 183 10.68 -7.98 22.27
CA GLY A 183 9.59 -7.38 23.04
C GLY A 183 8.22 -7.99 22.75
N ILE A 184 8.09 -8.91 21.80
CA ILE A 184 6.83 -9.56 21.46
C ILE A 184 6.57 -10.69 22.46
N ASP A 185 5.36 -10.73 23.03
CA ASP A 185 4.96 -11.82 23.94
C ASP A 185 5.05 -13.18 23.22
N PRO A 186 5.87 -14.13 23.71
CA PRO A 186 6.00 -15.44 23.09
C PRO A 186 4.67 -16.17 22.93
N ALA A 187 3.73 -16.03 23.88
CA ALA A 187 2.42 -16.66 23.77
C ALA A 187 1.56 -16.07 22.64
N VAL A 188 1.83 -14.83 22.23
CA VAL A 188 1.20 -14.23 21.05
C VAL A 188 1.90 -14.71 19.79
N ALA A 189 3.24 -14.77 19.79
CA ALA A 189 4.02 -15.28 18.65
C ALA A 189 3.67 -16.73 18.31
N ASP A 190 3.59 -17.61 19.31
CA ASP A 190 3.30 -19.04 19.13
C ASP A 190 1.93 -19.35 18.48
N ARG A 191 0.96 -18.43 18.61
CA ARG A 191 -0.37 -18.61 18.00
C ARG A 191 -0.54 -17.86 16.68
N ALA A 192 0.40 -16.98 16.33
CA ALA A 192 0.30 -16.21 15.11
C ALA A 192 0.68 -17.06 13.88
N LYS A 193 -0.02 -16.87 12.77
CA LYS A 193 0.26 -17.55 11.50
C LYS A 193 1.37 -16.86 10.72
N TYR A 194 1.38 -15.54 10.74
CA TYR A 194 2.44 -14.76 10.11
C TYR A 194 2.63 -13.41 10.79
N MET A 195 3.80 -12.85 10.57
CA MET A 195 4.19 -11.52 10.97
C MET A 195 4.42 -10.66 9.73
N ILE A 196 3.80 -9.48 9.66
CA ILE A 196 4.07 -8.51 8.60
C ILE A 196 5.23 -7.62 9.03
N VAL A 197 6.22 -7.47 8.15
CA VAL A 197 7.36 -6.56 8.29
C VAL A 197 7.41 -5.68 7.05
N SER A 198 7.49 -4.36 7.19
CA SER A 198 7.58 -3.42 6.07
C SER A 198 8.85 -2.58 6.20
N LEU A 199 9.83 -2.82 5.33
CA LEU A 199 11.11 -2.12 5.31
C LEU A 199 11.62 -2.02 3.86
N PRO A 200 11.92 -0.80 3.37
CA PRO A 200 11.78 0.52 4.00
C PRO A 200 10.33 0.85 4.35
N ALA A 201 10.12 1.38 5.57
CA ALA A 201 8.82 1.42 6.21
C ALA A 201 7.90 2.57 5.72
N ASN A 202 6.63 2.26 5.55
CA ASN A 202 5.55 3.22 5.48
C ASN A 202 4.62 3.00 6.70
N PRO A 203 4.45 4.01 7.62
CA PRO A 203 4.74 5.43 7.42
C PRO A 203 6.11 5.91 7.94
N VAL A 204 6.83 5.13 8.72
CA VAL A 204 7.86 5.62 9.65
C VAL A 204 9.24 5.90 9.01
N GLY A 205 9.46 5.50 7.75
CA GLY A 205 10.70 5.82 7.00
C GLY A 205 11.96 5.08 7.47
N SER A 206 11.84 4.07 8.33
CA SER A 206 12.96 3.26 8.80
C SER A 206 13.41 2.24 7.77
N VAL A 207 14.67 1.85 7.83
CA VAL A 207 15.31 0.87 6.92
C VAL A 207 15.94 -0.23 7.77
N GLY A 208 15.72 -1.48 7.37
CA GLY A 208 16.33 -2.64 8.02
C GLY A 208 17.85 -2.75 7.77
N ASN A 209 18.50 -3.54 8.60
CA ASN A 209 19.88 -3.94 8.44
C ASN A 209 20.02 -5.46 8.61
N ASP A 210 21.19 -5.99 8.30
CA ASP A 210 21.46 -7.43 8.33
C ASP A 210 21.16 -8.05 9.71
N ALA A 211 21.59 -7.39 10.80
CA ALA A 211 21.37 -7.90 12.16
C ALA A 211 19.89 -8.01 12.51
N LEU A 212 19.09 -7.01 12.12
CA LEU A 212 17.64 -7.05 12.34
C LEU A 212 16.97 -8.19 11.54
N TYR A 213 17.38 -8.40 10.30
CA TYR A 213 16.82 -9.49 9.50
C TYR A 213 17.21 -10.86 10.04
N ASP A 214 18.46 -11.02 10.56
CA ASP A 214 18.88 -12.24 11.25
C ASP A 214 18.03 -12.50 12.51
N GLU A 215 17.74 -11.47 13.30
CA GLU A 215 16.86 -11.58 14.49
C GLU A 215 15.42 -11.97 14.09
N ILE A 216 14.87 -11.36 13.04
CA ILE A 216 13.52 -11.69 12.54
C ILE A 216 13.46 -13.14 12.04
N ILE A 217 14.48 -13.60 11.31
CA ILE A 217 14.53 -14.99 10.81
C ILE A 217 14.64 -15.99 11.97
N ALA A 218 15.48 -15.68 12.98
CA ALA A 218 15.60 -16.52 14.18
C ALA A 218 14.28 -16.60 14.93
N PHE A 219 13.61 -15.47 15.14
CA PHE A 219 12.29 -15.37 15.77
C PHE A 219 11.22 -16.15 14.98
N ALA A 220 11.22 -16.04 13.67
CA ALA A 220 10.29 -16.77 12.82
C ALA A 220 10.46 -18.28 12.91
N ARG A 221 11.71 -18.77 13.02
CA ARG A 221 12.00 -20.20 13.22
C ARG A 221 11.61 -20.70 14.61
N GLU A 222 11.86 -19.89 15.64
CA GLU A 222 11.52 -20.24 17.03
C GLU A 222 10.01 -20.44 17.21
N HIS A 223 9.18 -19.58 16.59
CA HIS A 223 7.73 -19.56 16.76
C HIS A 223 6.95 -20.17 15.59
N ASP A 224 7.60 -20.82 14.63
CA ASP A 224 6.98 -21.37 13.40
C ASP A 224 6.14 -20.32 12.63
N LEU A 225 6.63 -19.11 12.55
CA LEU A 225 5.97 -17.97 11.90
C LEU A 225 6.38 -17.85 10.43
N LEU A 226 5.43 -17.47 9.57
CA LEU A 226 5.75 -16.97 8.25
C LEU A 226 6.04 -15.45 8.34
N ILE A 227 7.15 -14.99 7.76
CA ILE A 227 7.38 -13.55 7.57
C ILE A 227 6.79 -13.12 6.24
N VAL A 228 5.93 -12.08 6.29
CA VAL A 228 5.39 -11.41 5.12
C VAL A 228 6.06 -10.04 5.04
N HIS A 229 7.10 -9.94 4.21
CA HIS A 229 7.86 -8.70 4.06
C HIS A 229 7.26 -7.82 2.96
N ASP A 230 6.91 -6.57 3.27
CA ASP A 230 6.51 -5.56 2.29
C ASP A 230 7.72 -4.72 1.88
N ASN A 231 8.19 -4.92 0.65
CA ASN A 231 9.37 -4.28 0.06
C ASN A 231 9.00 -3.33 -1.09
N ALA A 232 7.94 -2.56 -0.91
CA ALA A 232 7.46 -1.63 -1.94
C ALA A 232 8.42 -0.46 -2.21
N TYR A 233 9.38 -0.21 -1.32
CA TYR A 233 10.30 0.94 -1.37
C TYR A 233 11.77 0.52 -1.41
N SER A 234 12.09 -0.70 -1.84
CA SER A 234 13.46 -1.26 -1.88
C SER A 234 14.49 -0.31 -2.48
N ASP A 235 14.13 0.43 -3.53
CA ASP A 235 15.02 1.33 -4.25
C ASP A 235 15.05 2.76 -3.70
N ILE A 236 14.28 3.08 -2.67
CA ILE A 236 14.24 4.43 -2.07
C ILE A 236 14.84 4.34 -0.66
N VAL A 237 16.16 4.26 -0.61
CA VAL A 237 16.97 4.26 0.61
C VAL A 237 17.98 5.39 0.51
N PHE A 238 18.18 6.14 1.60
CA PHE A 238 19.02 7.33 1.64
C PHE A 238 20.32 7.06 2.40
N ASP A 239 21.34 7.87 2.10
CA ASP A 239 22.63 7.87 2.80
C ASP A 239 23.42 6.56 2.74
N GLY A 240 23.14 5.70 1.75
CA GLY A 240 23.78 4.40 1.59
C GLY A 240 23.44 3.73 0.27
N PRO A 241 23.86 2.49 0.07
CA PRO A 241 23.47 1.72 -1.10
C PRO A 241 21.95 1.52 -1.12
N ALA A 242 21.36 1.68 -2.30
CA ALA A 242 19.95 1.42 -2.50
C ALA A 242 19.70 -0.03 -2.92
N GLY A 243 18.49 -0.49 -2.66
CA GLY A 243 18.03 -1.83 -3.00
C GLY A 243 18.46 -2.87 -1.98
N GLY A 244 17.49 -3.61 -1.52
CA GLY A 244 17.68 -4.71 -0.60
C GLY A 244 16.46 -5.60 -0.60
N SER A 245 16.63 -6.84 -0.18
CA SER A 245 15.55 -7.80 -0.03
C SER A 245 15.76 -8.61 1.23
N PHE A 246 14.70 -8.77 2.02
CA PHE A 246 14.67 -9.72 3.12
C PHE A 246 15.11 -11.13 2.66
N LEU A 247 14.72 -11.52 1.44
CA LEU A 247 15.02 -12.85 0.89
C LEU A 247 16.52 -13.06 0.58
N ALA A 248 17.35 -12.01 0.62
CA ALA A 248 18.80 -12.13 0.47
C ALA A 248 19.50 -12.70 1.72
N HIS A 249 18.82 -12.68 2.87
CA HIS A 249 19.40 -13.14 4.13
C HIS A 249 19.32 -14.65 4.28
N PRO A 250 20.37 -15.28 4.85
CA PRO A 250 20.41 -16.73 5.02
C PRO A 250 19.22 -17.29 5.81
N GLY A 251 18.45 -18.18 5.19
CA GLY A 251 17.28 -18.78 5.80
C GLY A 251 15.96 -18.04 5.58
N ALA A 252 15.97 -16.85 5.00
CA ALA A 252 14.75 -16.08 4.73
C ALA A 252 13.79 -16.81 3.79
N LEU A 253 14.31 -17.50 2.75
CA LEU A 253 13.50 -18.32 1.84
C LEU A 253 12.79 -19.50 2.51
N GLU A 254 13.25 -19.93 3.69
CA GLU A 254 12.61 -21.01 4.47
C GLU A 254 11.39 -20.49 5.25
N VAL A 255 11.46 -19.24 5.73
CA VAL A 255 10.49 -18.68 6.67
C VAL A 255 9.65 -17.55 6.08
N GLY A 256 9.91 -17.10 4.84
CA GLY A 256 9.29 -15.87 4.39
C GLY A 256 8.85 -15.79 2.93
N VAL A 257 8.03 -14.80 2.69
CA VAL A 257 7.66 -14.27 1.38
C VAL A 257 7.81 -12.75 1.38
N GLU A 258 8.04 -12.19 0.21
CA GLU A 258 8.21 -10.75 0.02
C GLU A 258 7.25 -10.23 -1.03
N PHE A 259 6.57 -9.12 -0.74
CA PHE A 259 5.85 -8.33 -1.71
C PHE A 259 6.77 -7.28 -2.32
N PHE A 260 6.98 -7.35 -3.62
CA PHE A 260 7.77 -6.41 -4.40
C PHE A 260 6.90 -5.63 -5.38
N SER A 261 7.04 -4.31 -5.43
CA SER A 261 6.18 -3.42 -6.22
C SER A 261 6.97 -2.67 -7.29
N LEU A 262 6.47 -2.65 -8.53
CA LEU A 262 7.02 -1.78 -9.57
C LEU A 262 6.50 -0.33 -9.47
N SER A 263 5.49 -0.09 -8.64
CA SER A 263 4.83 1.21 -8.53
C SER A 263 5.77 2.36 -8.21
N LYS A 264 6.78 2.13 -7.35
CA LYS A 264 7.63 3.19 -6.81
C LYS A 264 8.97 3.27 -7.53
N SER A 265 9.60 2.14 -7.80
CA SER A 265 10.89 2.07 -8.50
C SER A 265 10.78 2.47 -9.97
N PHE A 266 9.64 2.18 -10.62
CA PHE A 266 9.45 2.38 -12.06
C PHE A 266 8.34 3.40 -12.42
N ASN A 267 7.77 4.10 -11.43
CA ASN A 267 6.72 5.13 -11.61
C ASN A 267 5.46 4.65 -12.32
N VAL A 268 5.08 3.39 -12.11
CA VAL A 268 3.96 2.75 -12.79
C VAL A 268 2.79 2.45 -11.84
N THR A 269 2.50 3.37 -10.91
CA THR A 269 1.47 3.18 -9.88
C THR A 269 0.10 2.80 -10.46
N GLY A 270 -0.27 3.40 -11.60
CA GLY A 270 -1.54 3.15 -12.29
C GLY A 270 -1.59 1.81 -13.02
N ALA A 271 -0.45 1.18 -13.33
CA ALA A 271 -0.39 -0.12 -14.00
C ALA A 271 -0.84 -1.27 -13.08
N ARG A 272 -0.86 -1.05 -11.77
CA ARG A 272 -1.30 -2.03 -10.77
C ARG A 272 -0.57 -3.37 -10.88
N ILE A 273 0.76 -3.35 -10.82
CA ILE A 273 1.59 -4.56 -10.86
C ILE A 273 2.56 -4.62 -9.69
N GLY A 274 2.65 -5.79 -9.09
CA GLY A 274 3.59 -6.22 -8.07
C GLY A 274 3.70 -7.74 -8.07
N PHE A 275 4.50 -8.25 -7.15
CA PHE A 275 4.80 -9.67 -7.08
C PHE A 275 4.82 -10.14 -5.63
N LEU A 276 4.38 -11.38 -5.41
CA LEU A 276 4.67 -12.18 -4.23
C LEU A 276 5.79 -13.15 -4.60
N VAL A 277 6.89 -13.10 -3.86
CA VAL A 277 8.09 -13.89 -4.11
C VAL A 277 8.50 -14.59 -2.81
N GLY A 278 8.95 -15.85 -2.87
CA GLY A 278 9.46 -16.58 -1.70
C GLY A 278 8.92 -18.00 -1.60
N ARG A 279 8.57 -18.46 -0.41
CA ARG A 279 8.12 -19.83 -0.15
C ARG A 279 7.13 -20.34 -1.19
N ALA A 280 7.49 -21.42 -1.88
CA ALA A 280 6.72 -21.95 -3.03
C ALA A 280 5.32 -22.45 -2.62
N ASP A 281 5.15 -22.99 -1.42
CA ASP A 281 3.86 -23.44 -0.88
C ASP A 281 2.90 -22.26 -0.65
N VAL A 282 3.39 -21.15 -0.12
CA VAL A 282 2.63 -19.92 0.09
C VAL A 282 2.25 -19.28 -1.25
N VAL A 283 3.20 -19.20 -2.19
CA VAL A 283 2.95 -18.69 -3.55
C VAL A 283 1.92 -19.57 -4.29
N ALA A 284 1.96 -20.89 -4.10
CA ALA A 284 0.98 -21.80 -4.67
C ALA A 284 -0.43 -21.59 -4.08
N ALA A 285 -0.54 -21.41 -2.76
CA ALA A 285 -1.82 -21.12 -2.09
C ALA A 285 -2.40 -19.79 -2.58
N PHE A 286 -1.59 -18.74 -2.65
CA PHE A 286 -1.98 -17.43 -3.19
C PHE A 286 -2.44 -17.51 -4.64
N THR A 287 -1.68 -18.20 -5.51
CA THR A 287 -2.04 -18.40 -6.92
C THR A 287 -3.35 -19.18 -7.06
N LYS A 288 -3.57 -20.20 -6.23
CA LYS A 288 -4.83 -20.97 -6.20
C LYS A 288 -6.03 -20.07 -5.85
N LEU A 289 -5.89 -19.20 -4.85
CA LEU A 289 -6.96 -18.26 -4.49
C LEU A 289 -7.23 -17.30 -5.65
N ARG A 290 -6.20 -16.67 -6.22
CA ARG A 290 -6.33 -15.70 -7.31
C ARG A 290 -7.01 -16.30 -8.54
N SER A 291 -6.73 -17.56 -8.86
CA SER A 291 -7.39 -18.25 -9.99
C SER A 291 -8.91 -18.32 -9.86
N GLN A 292 -9.47 -18.09 -8.68
CA GLN A 292 -10.91 -18.06 -8.42
C GLN A 292 -11.48 -16.64 -8.30
N ILE A 293 -10.62 -15.61 -8.30
CA ILE A 293 -11.03 -14.21 -8.11
C ILE A 293 -10.83 -13.39 -9.40
N ASP A 294 -9.61 -13.38 -9.96
CA ASP A 294 -9.23 -12.45 -11.03
C ASP A 294 -8.43 -13.08 -12.18
N PHE A 295 -8.19 -14.37 -12.19
CA PHE A 295 -7.37 -15.12 -13.14
C PHE A 295 -5.92 -14.64 -13.16
N GLY A 296 -5.58 -13.79 -14.12
CA GLY A 296 -4.24 -13.27 -14.35
C GLY A 296 -4.28 -11.84 -14.86
N MET A 297 -3.12 -11.22 -14.81
CA MET A 297 -2.95 -9.82 -15.18
C MET A 297 -3.00 -9.62 -16.70
N PHE A 298 -3.49 -8.46 -17.13
CA PHE A 298 -3.50 -8.04 -18.54
C PHE A 298 -2.10 -8.17 -19.18
N MET A 299 -2.00 -8.95 -20.27
CA MET A 299 -0.70 -9.33 -20.83
C MET A 299 0.20 -8.15 -21.24
N PRO A 300 -0.29 -7.03 -21.80
CA PRO A 300 0.54 -5.86 -22.06
C PRO A 300 1.21 -5.28 -20.81
N ILE A 301 0.54 -5.31 -19.63
CA ILE A 301 1.16 -4.88 -18.37
C ILE A 301 2.28 -5.86 -17.97
N GLN A 302 2.10 -7.16 -18.21
CA GLN A 302 3.16 -8.14 -17.95
C GLN A 302 4.38 -7.89 -18.84
N LYS A 303 4.19 -7.55 -20.13
CA LYS A 303 5.28 -7.18 -21.06
C LYS A 303 6.00 -5.89 -20.62
N ALA A 304 5.26 -4.89 -20.16
CA ALA A 304 5.84 -3.68 -19.57
C ALA A 304 6.67 -3.98 -18.31
N ALA A 305 6.18 -4.89 -17.46
CA ALA A 305 6.91 -5.32 -16.27
C ALA A 305 8.21 -6.06 -16.62
N ILE A 306 8.19 -6.94 -17.62
CA ILE A 306 9.40 -7.60 -18.12
C ILE A 306 10.42 -6.54 -18.57
N ALA A 307 10.00 -5.57 -19.38
CA ALA A 307 10.88 -4.50 -19.84
C ALA A 307 11.46 -3.66 -18.67
N ALA A 308 10.65 -3.40 -17.63
CA ALA A 308 11.11 -2.72 -16.43
C ALA A 308 12.19 -3.54 -15.69
N LEU A 309 11.92 -4.82 -15.48
CA LEU A 309 12.80 -5.72 -14.72
C LEU A 309 14.12 -6.04 -15.46
N GLU A 310 14.09 -6.16 -16.77
CA GLU A 310 15.26 -6.46 -17.61
C GLU A 310 16.05 -5.20 -18.02
N GLY A 311 15.40 -4.03 -17.92
CA GLY A 311 15.95 -2.75 -18.33
C GLY A 311 17.12 -2.24 -17.48
N PRO A 312 17.71 -1.10 -17.87
CA PRO A 312 18.76 -0.44 -17.10
C PRO A 312 18.22 0.14 -15.80
N LEU A 313 19.08 0.16 -14.76
CA LEU A 313 18.73 0.66 -13.43
C LEU A 313 19.24 2.08 -13.15
N ASP A 314 19.91 2.71 -14.10
CA ASP A 314 20.48 4.07 -13.95
C ASP A 314 19.38 5.10 -13.58
N GLN A 315 18.21 4.99 -14.22
CA GLN A 315 17.08 5.87 -13.94
C GLN A 315 16.48 5.64 -12.55
N VAL A 316 16.54 4.41 -12.03
CA VAL A 316 16.12 4.09 -10.66
C VAL A 316 17.04 4.77 -9.66
N GLU A 317 18.36 4.73 -9.91
CA GLU A 317 19.35 5.40 -9.06
C GLU A 317 19.24 6.94 -9.14
N GLU A 318 19.07 7.52 -10.33
CA GLU A 318 18.81 8.95 -10.48
C GLU A 318 17.55 9.40 -9.70
N GLN A 319 16.51 8.59 -9.73
CA GLN A 319 15.28 8.86 -8.99
C GLN A 319 15.50 8.78 -7.49
N ARG A 320 16.25 7.80 -7.01
CA ARG A 320 16.63 7.67 -5.60
C ARG A 320 17.34 8.95 -5.10
N LEU A 321 18.31 9.44 -5.88
CA LEU A 321 19.03 10.68 -5.56
C LEU A 321 18.11 11.89 -5.51
N LYS A 322 17.15 12.00 -6.44
CA LYS A 322 16.14 13.07 -6.41
C LYS A 322 15.23 12.99 -5.17
N TYR A 323 14.87 11.78 -4.73
CA TYR A 323 14.15 11.63 -3.46
C TYR A 323 15.01 12.01 -2.25
N GLN A 324 16.30 11.71 -2.27
CA GLN A 324 17.22 12.13 -1.21
C GLN A 324 17.33 13.66 -1.14
N GLU A 325 17.49 14.36 -2.27
CA GLU A 325 17.47 15.83 -2.34
C GLU A 325 16.17 16.40 -1.76
N ARG A 326 15.03 15.79 -2.05
CA ARG A 326 13.72 16.19 -1.49
C ARG A 326 13.66 15.98 0.01
N ARG A 327 14.13 14.80 0.48
CA ARG A 327 14.24 14.50 1.90
C ARG A 327 15.07 15.55 2.63
N ASP A 328 16.23 15.87 2.09
CA ASP A 328 17.14 16.84 2.70
C ASP A 328 16.49 18.23 2.74
N ALA A 329 15.92 18.71 1.63
CA ALA A 329 15.25 20.00 1.58
C ALA A 329 14.10 20.11 2.61
N LEU A 330 13.28 19.08 2.76
CA LEU A 330 12.18 19.06 3.73
C LEU A 330 12.70 18.98 5.16
N CYS A 331 13.56 18.00 5.46
CA CYS A 331 14.06 17.76 6.81
C CYS A 331 14.86 18.94 7.35
N ASP A 332 15.79 19.49 6.56
CA ASP A 332 16.59 20.66 6.94
C ASP A 332 15.70 21.92 7.09
N GLY A 333 14.66 22.03 6.27
CA GLY A 333 13.66 23.09 6.37
C GLY A 333 12.89 23.03 7.69
N LEU A 334 12.38 21.86 8.07
CA LEU A 334 11.66 21.66 9.32
C LEU A 334 12.55 21.84 10.54
N GLU A 335 13.79 21.37 10.50
CA GLU A 335 14.78 21.49 11.58
C GLU A 335 15.12 22.99 11.84
N ARG A 336 15.25 23.80 10.80
CA ARG A 336 15.41 25.28 10.92
C ARG A 336 14.24 25.95 11.62
N LEU A 337 13.04 25.40 11.49
CA LEU A 337 11.84 25.87 12.19
C LEU A 337 11.77 25.38 13.64
N GLY A 338 12.76 24.63 14.11
CA GLY A 338 12.81 24.07 15.47
C GLY A 338 12.10 22.73 15.63
N TRP A 339 11.75 22.05 14.54
CA TRP A 339 11.25 20.68 14.64
C TRP A 339 12.40 19.71 14.96
N GLN A 340 12.07 18.66 15.72
CA GLN A 340 13.01 17.55 15.86
C GLN A 340 13.28 16.96 14.47
N ARG A 341 14.55 16.61 14.17
CA ARG A 341 14.88 16.01 12.87
C ARG A 341 14.02 14.77 12.63
N PRO A 342 13.30 14.73 11.51
CA PRO A 342 12.40 13.63 11.22
C PRO A 342 13.11 12.30 11.00
N ASN A 343 12.43 11.17 11.27
CA ASN A 343 12.89 9.86 10.81
C ASN A 343 12.61 9.71 9.31
N ALA A 344 13.67 9.59 8.50
CA ALA A 344 13.58 9.56 7.04
C ALA A 344 14.83 8.90 6.44
N HIS A 345 14.99 7.62 6.67
CA HIS A 345 16.12 6.83 6.16
C HIS A 345 15.80 6.14 4.83
N GLY A 346 14.50 5.93 4.56
CA GLY A 346 14.03 5.31 3.32
C GLY A 346 12.55 5.53 3.10
N SER A 347 12.02 4.96 2.04
CA SER A 347 10.71 5.22 1.47
C SER A 347 10.55 6.65 0.92
N MET A 348 9.41 6.97 0.37
CA MET A 348 9.09 8.33 -0.08
C MET A 348 8.35 9.14 1.00
N PHE A 349 8.52 8.76 2.28
CA PHE A 349 7.83 9.39 3.41
C PHE A 349 8.79 9.84 4.48
N VAL A 350 8.41 10.93 5.12
CA VAL A 350 9.08 11.51 6.28
C VAL A 350 8.14 11.41 7.47
N TRP A 351 8.57 10.78 8.55
CA TRP A 351 7.81 10.62 9.79
C TRP A 351 8.22 11.68 10.80
N VAL A 352 7.28 12.55 11.11
CA VAL A 352 7.55 13.81 11.79
C VAL A 352 6.82 13.85 13.12
N LYS A 353 7.54 14.00 14.24
CA LYS A 353 6.94 14.23 15.55
C LYS A 353 6.30 15.61 15.60
N LEU A 354 5.12 15.75 16.20
CA LEU A 354 4.45 17.03 16.33
C LEU A 354 5.26 18.00 17.20
N PRO A 355 5.34 19.29 16.83
CA PRO A 355 6.08 20.29 17.59
C PRO A 355 5.37 20.68 18.88
N GLY A 356 6.11 21.24 19.84
CA GLY A 356 5.55 21.84 21.06
C GLY A 356 4.85 20.85 22.02
N GLY A 357 5.13 19.56 21.92
CA GLY A 357 4.51 18.53 22.78
C GLY A 357 3.05 18.24 22.45
N ARG A 358 2.58 18.63 21.27
CA ARG A 358 1.23 18.29 20.76
C ARG A 358 1.09 16.79 20.58
N THR A 359 -0.12 16.27 20.78
CA THR A 359 -0.42 14.84 20.67
C THR A 359 -1.58 14.55 19.72
N ASP A 360 -2.45 15.51 19.40
CA ASP A 360 -3.58 15.34 18.48
C ASP A 360 -3.11 15.57 17.03
N SER A 361 -2.86 14.50 16.32
CA SER A 361 -2.36 14.54 14.94
C SER A 361 -3.41 15.02 13.94
N MET A 362 -4.70 14.74 14.20
CA MET A 362 -5.79 15.19 13.32
C MET A 362 -5.99 16.71 13.41
N ALA A 363 -6.15 17.23 14.63
CA ALA A 363 -6.29 18.66 14.86
C ALA A 363 -5.08 19.45 14.32
N PHE A 364 -3.88 18.88 14.43
CA PHE A 364 -2.68 19.47 13.84
C PHE A 364 -2.73 19.51 12.31
N CYS A 365 -3.15 18.44 11.64
CA CYS A 365 -3.30 18.40 10.18
C CYS A 365 -4.33 19.42 9.68
N GLU A 366 -5.46 19.56 10.39
CA GLU A 366 -6.47 20.57 10.07
C GLU A 366 -5.92 21.99 10.22
N GLU A 367 -5.25 22.29 11.32
CA GLU A 367 -4.60 23.60 11.54
C GLU A 367 -3.56 23.91 10.46
N LEU A 368 -2.71 22.92 10.12
CA LEU A 368 -1.66 23.07 9.12
C LEU A 368 -2.26 23.38 7.72
N MET A 369 -3.31 22.65 7.36
CA MET A 369 -4.03 22.89 6.10
C MET A 369 -4.71 24.25 6.07
N GLU A 370 -5.40 24.65 7.14
CA GLU A 370 -6.13 25.92 7.23
C GLU A 370 -5.20 27.14 7.26
N ARG A 371 -4.12 27.07 7.99
CA ARG A 371 -3.23 28.24 8.22
C ARG A 371 -2.12 28.33 7.18
N ALA A 372 -1.50 27.20 6.83
CA ALA A 372 -0.36 27.14 5.92
C ALA A 372 -0.70 26.67 4.50
N GLY A 373 -1.87 26.06 4.27
CA GLY A 373 -2.17 25.41 3.00
C GLY A 373 -1.35 24.14 2.76
N VAL A 374 -0.76 23.55 3.80
CA VAL A 374 0.04 22.34 3.71
C VAL A 374 -0.80 21.14 4.21
N ILE A 375 -0.93 20.13 3.38
CA ILE A 375 -1.69 18.93 3.68
C ILE A 375 -0.74 17.76 3.96
N VAL A 376 -0.88 17.16 5.13
CA VAL A 376 -0.10 16.00 5.56
C VAL A 376 -1.06 14.91 6.06
N THR A 377 -0.56 13.71 6.32
CA THR A 377 -1.39 12.61 6.85
C THR A 377 -1.22 12.52 8.35
N PRO A 378 -2.31 12.55 9.14
CA PRO A 378 -2.22 12.39 10.59
C PRO A 378 -1.71 11.00 10.96
N GLY A 379 -0.87 10.93 11.98
CA GLY A 379 -0.27 9.69 12.44
C GLY A 379 -1.28 8.69 12.94
N ALA A 380 -2.37 9.14 13.57
CA ALA A 380 -3.50 8.32 14.00
C ALA A 380 -4.11 7.46 12.87
N SER A 381 -3.95 7.88 11.60
CA SER A 381 -4.43 7.09 10.44
C SER A 381 -3.62 5.81 10.21
N PHE A 382 -2.51 5.63 10.92
CA PHE A 382 -1.62 4.47 10.81
C PHE A 382 -1.63 3.56 12.05
N GLY A 383 -2.44 3.89 13.04
CA GLY A 383 -2.59 3.16 14.29
C GLY A 383 -2.40 4.03 15.53
N PRO A 384 -2.75 3.52 16.72
CA PRO A 384 -2.67 4.27 17.98
C PRO A 384 -1.27 4.82 18.31
N HIS A 385 -0.20 4.05 18.02
CA HIS A 385 1.19 4.50 18.24
C HIS A 385 1.64 5.57 17.24
N GLY A 386 0.81 5.87 16.22
CA GLY A 386 1.03 7.00 15.32
C GLY A 386 0.60 8.36 15.88
N GLU A 387 -0.16 8.41 16.99
CA GLU A 387 -0.51 9.68 17.65
C GLU A 387 0.73 10.45 18.09
N GLY A 388 0.66 11.78 17.97
CA GLY A 388 1.81 12.67 18.20
C GLY A 388 2.76 12.78 17.02
N TYR A 389 2.44 12.21 15.87
CA TYR A 389 3.22 12.27 14.61
C TYR A 389 2.34 12.63 13.42
N VAL A 390 3.01 13.05 12.32
CA VAL A 390 2.42 13.18 10.99
C VAL A 390 3.35 12.56 9.95
N ARG A 391 2.78 12.08 8.84
CA ARG A 391 3.54 11.61 7.68
C ARG A 391 3.50 12.66 6.58
N MET A 392 4.66 13.02 6.03
CA MET A 392 4.83 13.89 4.87
C MET A 392 5.41 13.09 3.70
N ALA A 393 4.88 13.29 2.48
CA ALA A 393 5.33 12.61 1.28
C ALA A 393 6.28 13.50 0.46
N LEU A 394 7.35 12.92 -0.07
CA LEU A 394 8.38 13.58 -0.89
C LEU A 394 7.95 13.69 -2.36
N VAL A 395 6.75 14.23 -2.62
CA VAL A 395 6.10 14.30 -3.94
C VAL A 395 6.18 15.65 -4.63
N LEU A 396 6.85 16.62 -4.01
CA LEU A 396 7.14 17.91 -4.61
C LEU A 396 8.65 18.04 -4.88
N PRO A 397 9.06 18.83 -5.89
CA PRO A 397 10.47 19.14 -6.09
C PRO A 397 11.02 19.96 -4.90
N PRO A 398 12.36 20.00 -4.70
CA PRO A 398 12.97 20.73 -3.57
C PRO A 398 12.47 22.16 -3.38
N ALA A 399 12.26 22.89 -4.48
CA ALA A 399 11.71 24.25 -4.44
C ALA A 399 10.29 24.28 -3.85
N GLY A 400 9.40 23.39 -4.28
CA GLY A 400 8.04 23.30 -3.76
C GLY A 400 8.00 22.87 -2.28
N LEU A 401 8.92 22.01 -1.84
CA LEU A 401 9.08 21.66 -0.43
C LEU A 401 9.57 22.87 0.40
N ALA A 402 10.51 23.65 -0.14
CA ALA A 402 10.97 24.89 0.50
C ALA A 402 9.83 25.92 0.63
N GLU A 403 8.97 26.04 -0.39
CA GLU A 403 7.78 26.90 -0.34
C GLU A 403 6.77 26.41 0.72
N ALA A 404 6.55 25.10 0.81
CA ALA A 404 5.70 24.52 1.85
C ALA A 404 6.24 24.83 3.25
N VAL A 405 7.54 24.67 3.48
CA VAL A 405 8.21 25.01 4.74
C VAL A 405 8.07 26.52 5.05
N ALA A 406 8.26 27.40 4.06
CA ALA A 406 8.07 28.84 4.24
C ALA A 406 6.61 29.21 4.58
N ALA A 407 5.63 28.48 4.00
CA ALA A 407 4.22 28.66 4.35
C ALA A 407 3.92 28.25 5.80
N ILE A 408 4.54 27.17 6.28
CA ILE A 408 4.45 26.71 7.68
C ILE A 408 5.05 27.79 8.61
N GLU A 409 6.23 28.31 8.30
CA GLU A 409 6.91 29.38 9.04
C GLU A 409 6.02 30.63 9.17
N LYS A 410 5.52 31.12 8.03
CA LYS A 410 4.63 32.29 7.95
C LYS A 410 3.35 32.09 8.76
N ALA A 411 2.83 30.89 8.84
CA ALA A 411 1.64 30.56 9.61
C ALA A 411 1.90 30.57 11.13
N GLY A 412 3.16 30.59 11.59
CA GLY A 412 3.51 30.67 13.01
C GLY A 412 2.99 29.49 13.84
N ILE A 413 3.04 28.29 13.29
CA ILE A 413 2.47 27.07 13.93
C ILE A 413 3.34 26.58 15.09
N PHE A 414 4.55 27.13 15.24
CA PHE A 414 5.55 26.76 16.25
C PHE A 414 5.60 27.69 17.47
N GLY A 415 4.78 28.74 17.47
CA GLY A 415 4.72 29.70 18.57
C GLY A 415 3.93 29.24 19.77
#